data_f7be1782ba6ab6edace63861be82986d
#
_entry.id   f7be1782ba6ab6edace63861be82986d
#
_cell.length_a   1.000
_cell.length_b   1.000
_cell.length_c   1.000
_cell.angle_alpha   90.00
_cell.angle_beta   90.00
_cell.angle_gamma   90.00
#
_symmetry.space_group_name_H-M   'P 1'
#
loop_
_entity.id
_entity.type
_entity.pdbx_description
1 polymer ?
#
loop_
_entity_poly.entity_id
_entity_poly.type
_entity_poly.pdbx_seq_one_letter_code
_entity_poly.pdbx_strand_id
1 'polypeptide(L)'
;FPTVDGLRAAEVTLNNVSIPAAAKLACSEGGFKVLNRVAIDGILALAAEAVGAMEVLYKDTVAYTQEREQFDHPLSDFQVLQHRMVDMFMEYEQCKSLLYRATLEVVQRGDEAQRTVHALKYLIGKNGIFIGENAVQLHGGMGMTEELRIAHYFKRLLVIDAQFGNHD
;
A
#
# COMPACT_ATOMS: atom_id res chain seq x y z
N PHE A 1 2.28 17.91 -11.16
CA PHE A 1 1.39 18.22 -10.05
C PHE A 1 1.80 17.43 -8.79
N PRO A 2 1.55 17.95 -7.57
CA PRO A 2 1.77 17.21 -6.34
C PRO A 2 0.71 16.13 -6.15
N THR A 3 1.09 15.00 -5.55
CA THR A 3 0.17 13.97 -5.08
C THR A 3 -0.14 14.16 -3.58
N VAL A 4 -1.20 13.51 -3.08
CA VAL A 4 -1.65 13.70 -1.69
C VAL A 4 -0.64 13.23 -0.65
N ASP A 5 0.28 12.33 -1.03
CA ASP A 5 1.39 11.82 -0.19
C ASP A 5 2.65 12.72 -0.25
N GLY A 6 2.59 13.85 -0.94
CA GLY A 6 3.68 14.81 -1.07
C GLY A 6 4.69 14.50 -2.19
N LEU A 7 4.51 13.42 -2.93
CA LEU A 7 5.31 13.13 -4.12
C LEU A 7 4.86 13.97 -5.32
N ARG A 8 5.51 13.79 -6.46
CA ARG A 8 5.18 14.49 -7.69
C ARG A 8 4.81 13.51 -8.79
N ALA A 9 3.76 13.84 -9.52
CA ALA A 9 3.35 13.15 -10.73
C ALA A 9 3.34 14.13 -11.92
N ALA A 10 3.41 13.60 -13.14
CA ALA A 10 3.34 14.38 -14.36
C ALA A 10 2.54 13.63 -15.42
N GLU A 11 1.82 14.37 -16.23
CA GLU A 11 1.29 13.88 -17.50
C GLU A 11 2.36 14.08 -18.57
N VAL A 12 2.59 13.04 -19.38
CA VAL A 12 3.56 13.09 -20.48
C VAL A 12 2.81 12.94 -21.80
N THR A 13 2.85 13.99 -22.62
CA THR A 13 2.27 13.95 -23.96
C THR A 13 3.40 13.90 -24.99
N LEU A 14 3.39 12.87 -25.83
CA LEU A 14 4.33 12.70 -26.93
C LEU A 14 3.65 13.16 -28.23
N ASN A 15 4.18 14.22 -28.85
CA ASN A 15 3.64 14.77 -30.10
C ASN A 15 4.72 14.79 -31.17
N ASN A 16 4.58 13.94 -32.19
CA ASN A 16 5.51 13.81 -33.34
C ASN A 16 6.99 13.66 -32.96
N VAL A 17 7.25 12.91 -31.85
CA VAL A 17 8.62 12.67 -31.38
C VAL A 17 9.32 11.67 -32.31
N SER A 18 10.40 12.10 -32.95
CA SER A 18 11.24 11.21 -33.73
C SER A 18 12.31 10.56 -32.86
N ILE A 19 12.35 9.23 -32.86
CA ILE A 19 13.30 8.45 -32.07
C ILE A 19 14.23 7.68 -32.99
N PRO A 20 15.58 7.80 -32.85
CA PRO A 20 16.52 7.03 -33.65
C PRO A 20 16.38 5.53 -33.39
N ALA A 21 16.56 4.70 -34.42
CA ALA A 21 16.43 3.24 -34.29
C ALA A 21 17.34 2.63 -33.20
N ALA A 22 18.49 3.25 -32.95
CA ALA A 22 19.42 2.84 -31.89
C ALA A 22 18.85 3.00 -30.45
N ALA A 23 17.81 3.83 -30.25
CA ALA A 23 17.16 4.01 -28.98
C ALA A 23 16.10 2.94 -28.71
N LYS A 24 15.82 2.05 -29.68
CA LYS A 24 14.92 0.91 -29.46
C LYS A 24 15.56 -0.08 -28.50
N LEU A 25 14.88 -0.38 -27.39
CA LEU A 25 15.31 -1.43 -26.47
C LEU A 25 15.26 -2.79 -27.19
N ALA A 26 16.40 -3.50 -27.20
CA ALA A 26 16.47 -4.84 -27.75
C ALA A 26 15.78 -5.82 -26.78
N CYS A 27 14.61 -6.32 -27.16
CA CYS A 27 13.95 -7.39 -26.43
C CYS A 27 13.53 -8.50 -27.40
N SER A 28 14.10 -9.69 -27.23
CA SER A 28 13.79 -10.88 -28.06
C SER A 28 12.36 -11.37 -27.85
N GLU A 29 11.79 -11.11 -26.67
CA GLU A 29 10.48 -11.61 -26.25
C GLU A 29 9.31 -10.65 -26.56
N GLY A 30 9.59 -9.48 -27.11
CA GLY A 30 8.60 -8.44 -27.37
C GLY A 30 8.42 -7.46 -26.21
N GLY A 31 8.17 -6.18 -26.52
CA GLY A 31 8.10 -5.08 -25.55
C GLY A 31 7.03 -5.27 -24.48
N PHE A 32 5.90 -5.90 -24.82
CA PHE A 32 4.81 -6.13 -23.86
C PHE A 32 5.22 -7.05 -22.71
N LYS A 33 5.96 -8.11 -22.98
CA LYS A 33 6.47 -9.01 -21.91
C LYS A 33 7.39 -8.30 -20.94
N VAL A 34 8.28 -7.45 -21.47
CA VAL A 34 9.19 -6.65 -20.64
C VAL A 34 8.41 -5.69 -19.76
N LEU A 35 7.43 -4.97 -20.33
CA LEU A 35 6.57 -4.07 -19.56
C LEU A 35 5.78 -4.79 -18.47
N ASN A 36 5.21 -5.97 -18.80
CA ASN A 36 4.49 -6.79 -17.82
C ASN A 36 5.40 -7.22 -16.66
N ARG A 37 6.63 -7.64 -16.96
CA ARG A 37 7.61 -7.99 -15.92
C ARG A 37 7.94 -6.80 -15.02
N VAL A 38 8.19 -5.63 -15.59
CA VAL A 38 8.45 -4.40 -14.84
C VAL A 38 7.24 -4.04 -13.96
N ALA A 39 6.02 -4.22 -14.46
CA ALA A 39 4.81 -3.99 -13.68
C ALA A 39 4.70 -4.96 -12.49
N ILE A 40 4.99 -6.25 -12.68
CA ILE A 40 5.01 -7.26 -11.61
C ILE A 40 6.02 -6.87 -10.53
N ASP A 41 7.24 -6.54 -10.91
CA ASP A 41 8.29 -6.15 -9.97
C ASP A 41 7.93 -4.84 -9.23
N GLY A 42 7.32 -3.87 -9.96
CA GLY A 42 6.81 -2.62 -9.39
C GLY A 42 5.69 -2.83 -8.37
N ILE A 43 4.73 -3.71 -8.67
CA ILE A 43 3.65 -4.07 -7.74
C ILE A 43 4.21 -4.72 -6.47
N LEU A 44 5.17 -5.64 -6.59
CA LEU A 44 5.79 -6.28 -5.42
C LEU A 44 6.51 -5.26 -4.53
N ALA A 45 7.24 -4.31 -5.12
CA ALA A 45 7.93 -3.26 -4.37
C ALA A 45 6.94 -2.36 -3.62
N LEU A 46 5.87 -1.90 -4.30
CA LEU A 46 4.80 -1.13 -3.66
C LEU A 46 4.07 -1.91 -2.58
N ALA A 47 3.88 -3.21 -2.80
CA ALA A 47 3.25 -4.09 -1.83
C ALA A 47 4.08 -4.22 -0.55
N ALA A 48 5.39 -4.34 -0.68
CA ALA A 48 6.29 -4.39 0.47
C ALA A 48 6.27 -3.07 1.26
N GLU A 49 6.27 -1.93 0.56
CA GLU A 49 6.11 -0.60 1.19
C GLU A 49 4.77 -0.49 1.93
N ALA A 50 3.66 -0.90 1.29
CA ALA A 50 2.33 -0.82 1.87
C ALA A 50 2.20 -1.69 3.14
N VAL A 51 2.72 -2.92 3.11
CA VAL A 51 2.72 -3.81 4.30
C VAL A 51 3.52 -3.19 5.44
N GLY A 52 4.66 -2.56 5.15
CA GLY A 52 5.42 -1.83 6.17
C GLY A 52 4.67 -0.63 6.75
N ALA A 53 3.95 0.13 5.91
CA ALA A 53 3.10 1.23 6.35
C ALA A 53 1.94 0.75 7.23
N MET A 54 1.26 -0.35 6.84
CA MET A 54 0.18 -0.96 7.62
C MET A 54 0.68 -1.43 9.00
N GLU A 55 1.90 -2.00 9.06
CA GLU A 55 2.52 -2.42 10.33
C GLU A 55 2.69 -1.26 11.29
N VAL A 56 3.20 -0.13 10.80
CA VAL A 56 3.36 1.08 11.61
C VAL A 56 2.00 1.60 12.07
N LEU A 57 1.02 1.68 11.17
CA LEU A 57 -0.31 2.20 11.50
C LEU A 57 -0.98 1.40 12.62
N TYR A 58 -1.02 0.06 12.53
CA TYR A 58 -1.69 -0.72 13.56
C TYR A 58 -0.93 -0.69 14.89
N LYS A 59 0.42 -0.76 14.88
CA LYS A 59 1.24 -0.73 16.10
C LYS A 59 1.14 0.62 16.83
N ASP A 60 1.24 1.71 16.10
CA ASP A 60 1.10 3.04 16.66
C ASP A 60 -0.31 3.29 17.21
N THR A 61 -1.33 2.77 16.53
CA THR A 61 -2.72 2.87 16.99
C THR A 61 -2.92 2.10 18.30
N VAL A 62 -2.38 0.88 18.41
CA VAL A 62 -2.44 0.11 19.65
C VAL A 62 -1.74 0.84 20.79
N ALA A 63 -0.52 1.34 20.56
CA ALA A 63 0.23 2.09 21.56
C ALA A 63 -0.52 3.36 22.00
N TYR A 64 -1.02 4.14 21.05
CA TYR A 64 -1.79 5.34 21.34
C TYR A 64 -3.03 5.06 22.20
N THR A 65 -3.78 4.01 21.89
CA THR A 65 -4.99 3.66 22.65
C THR A 65 -4.69 3.18 24.06
N GLN A 66 -3.50 2.66 24.33
CA GLN A 66 -3.04 2.27 25.66
C GLN A 66 -2.65 3.49 26.52
N GLU A 67 -2.18 4.58 25.90
CA GLU A 67 -1.73 5.79 26.58
C GLU A 67 -2.85 6.84 26.70
N ARG A 68 -3.75 6.89 25.72
CA ARG A 68 -4.82 7.91 25.67
C ARG A 68 -5.98 7.52 26.55
N GLU A 69 -6.28 8.37 27.54
CA GLU A 69 -7.43 8.19 28.44
C GLU A 69 -8.61 9.06 28.01
N GLN A 70 -9.80 8.49 28.10
CA GLN A 70 -11.10 9.16 28.02
C GLN A 70 -12.11 8.41 28.90
N PHE A 71 -13.03 9.14 29.53
CA PHE A 71 -14.02 8.57 30.47
C PHE A 71 -13.36 7.83 31.65
N ASP A 72 -12.23 8.35 32.13
CA ASP A 72 -11.42 7.82 33.24
C ASP A 72 -10.78 6.43 32.97
N HIS A 73 -10.67 6.04 31.69
CA HIS A 73 -10.06 4.78 31.28
C HIS A 73 -9.19 4.97 30.02
N PRO A 74 -8.13 4.15 29.85
CA PRO A 74 -7.43 4.04 28.57
C PRO A 74 -8.41 3.65 27.45
N LEU A 75 -8.21 4.19 26.25
CA LEU A 75 -9.05 3.82 25.10
C LEU A 75 -9.00 2.32 24.80
N SER A 76 -7.88 1.67 25.10
CA SER A 76 -7.70 0.22 24.94
C SER A 76 -8.61 -0.64 25.83
N ASP A 77 -9.25 -0.08 26.88
CA ASP A 77 -10.17 -0.82 27.75
C ASP A 77 -11.55 -1.02 27.09
N PHE A 78 -11.87 -0.21 26.07
CA PHE A 78 -13.15 -0.31 25.38
C PHE A 78 -13.16 -1.45 24.37
N GLN A 79 -13.95 -2.49 24.61
CA GLN A 79 -14.02 -3.70 23.79
C GLN A 79 -14.27 -3.41 22.30
N VAL A 80 -15.11 -2.43 21.96
CA VAL A 80 -15.37 -2.05 20.57
C VAL A 80 -14.10 -1.56 19.83
N LEU A 81 -13.17 -0.90 20.56
CA LEU A 81 -11.91 -0.44 20.00
C LEU A 81 -10.89 -1.58 19.91
N GLN A 82 -10.92 -2.52 20.89
CA GLN A 82 -10.12 -3.74 20.83
C GLN A 82 -10.46 -4.56 19.57
N HIS A 83 -11.76 -4.75 19.28
CA HIS A 83 -12.20 -5.45 18.06
C HIS A 83 -11.66 -4.80 16.79
N ARG A 84 -11.74 -3.46 16.67
CA ARG A 84 -11.18 -2.73 15.53
C ARG A 84 -9.67 -2.94 15.36
N MET A 85 -8.92 -2.90 16.47
CA MET A 85 -7.47 -3.14 16.44
C MET A 85 -7.12 -4.58 16.05
N VAL A 86 -7.92 -5.55 16.49
CA VAL A 86 -7.79 -6.96 16.07
C VAL A 86 -8.06 -7.11 14.58
N ASP A 87 -9.10 -6.45 14.04
CA ASP A 87 -9.41 -6.46 12.61
C ASP A 87 -8.26 -5.84 11.80
N MET A 88 -7.70 -4.70 12.24
CA MET A 88 -6.51 -4.10 11.61
C MET A 88 -5.32 -5.07 11.57
N PHE A 89 -5.07 -5.77 12.67
CA PHE A 89 -4.00 -6.76 12.76
C PHE A 89 -4.23 -7.95 11.82
N MET A 90 -5.46 -8.48 11.76
CA MET A 90 -5.80 -9.61 10.88
C MET A 90 -5.60 -9.24 9.41
N GLU A 91 -6.06 -8.06 8.99
CA GLU A 91 -5.92 -7.60 7.61
C GLU A 91 -4.45 -7.33 7.24
N TYR A 92 -3.65 -6.80 8.17
CA TYR A 92 -2.21 -6.67 7.99
C TYR A 92 -1.52 -8.04 7.80
N GLU A 93 -1.79 -9.03 8.66
CA GLU A 93 -1.18 -10.36 8.56
C GLU A 93 -1.57 -11.10 7.28
N GLN A 94 -2.81 -10.92 6.79
CA GLN A 94 -3.22 -11.44 5.48
C GLN A 94 -2.39 -10.83 4.34
N CYS A 95 -2.23 -9.50 4.32
CA CYS A 95 -1.43 -8.80 3.33
C CYS A 95 0.03 -9.27 3.35
N LYS A 96 0.62 -9.38 4.53
CA LYS A 96 2.00 -9.83 4.74
C LYS A 96 2.20 -11.28 4.26
N SER A 97 1.27 -12.16 4.60
CA SER A 97 1.31 -13.57 4.18
C SER A 97 1.23 -13.70 2.66
N LEU A 98 0.34 -12.93 2.03
CA LEU A 98 0.20 -12.94 0.57
C LEU A 98 1.39 -12.29 -0.13
N LEU A 99 2.02 -11.26 0.46
CA LEU A 99 3.27 -10.67 -0.04
C LEU A 99 4.39 -11.71 -0.09
N TYR A 100 4.59 -12.47 0.98
CA TYR A 100 5.60 -13.53 1.01
C TYR A 100 5.33 -14.59 -0.06
N ARG A 101 4.09 -15.03 -0.17
CA ARG A 101 3.69 -15.99 -1.19
C ARG A 101 3.94 -15.46 -2.60
N ALA A 102 3.48 -14.25 -2.92
CA ALA A 102 3.65 -13.65 -4.24
C ALA A 102 5.14 -13.48 -4.60
N THR A 103 5.95 -13.04 -3.65
CA THR A 103 7.40 -12.89 -3.83
C THR A 103 8.05 -14.23 -4.16
N LEU A 104 7.74 -15.28 -3.41
CA LEU A 104 8.27 -16.63 -3.66
C LEU A 104 7.80 -17.20 -5.01
N GLU A 105 6.54 -17.02 -5.37
CA GLU A 105 6.01 -17.47 -6.67
C GLU A 105 6.68 -16.73 -7.84
N VAL A 106 6.93 -15.41 -7.71
CA VAL A 106 7.64 -14.65 -8.77
C VAL A 106 9.09 -15.14 -8.93
N VAL A 107 9.79 -15.42 -7.82
CA VAL A 107 11.16 -15.96 -7.87
C VAL A 107 11.19 -17.36 -8.50
N GLN A 108 10.20 -18.22 -8.22
CA GLN A 108 10.17 -19.61 -8.68
C GLN A 108 9.58 -19.79 -10.08
N ARG A 109 8.57 -19.00 -10.46
CA ARG A 109 7.73 -19.21 -11.65
C ARG A 109 7.72 -18.03 -12.62
N GLY A 110 8.32 -16.89 -12.23
CA GLY A 110 8.34 -15.70 -13.09
C GLY A 110 6.94 -15.18 -13.43
N ASP A 111 6.66 -15.04 -14.72
CA ASP A 111 5.40 -14.47 -15.22
C ASP A 111 4.15 -15.28 -14.88
N GLU A 112 4.27 -16.58 -14.56
CA GLU A 112 3.14 -17.41 -14.14
C GLU A 112 2.57 -16.98 -12.77
N ALA A 113 3.34 -16.24 -11.97
CA ALA A 113 2.90 -15.68 -10.69
C ALA A 113 1.97 -14.46 -10.82
N GLN A 114 1.71 -13.97 -12.04
CA GLN A 114 0.94 -12.74 -12.30
C GLN A 114 -0.40 -12.73 -11.54
N ARG A 115 -1.12 -13.83 -11.53
CA ARG A 115 -2.41 -13.93 -10.81
C ARG A 115 -2.28 -13.64 -9.31
N THR A 116 -1.25 -14.20 -8.67
CA THR A 116 -0.99 -13.99 -7.24
C THR A 116 -0.58 -12.56 -6.96
N VAL A 117 0.23 -11.94 -7.84
CA VAL A 117 0.64 -10.54 -7.74
C VAL A 117 -0.55 -9.59 -7.88
N HIS A 118 -1.47 -9.85 -8.81
CA HIS A 118 -2.71 -9.06 -8.94
C HIS A 118 -3.62 -9.22 -7.72
N ALA A 119 -3.76 -10.44 -7.20
CA ALA A 119 -4.52 -10.68 -5.97
C ALA A 119 -3.90 -9.93 -4.77
N LEU A 120 -2.57 -9.89 -4.68
CA LEU A 120 -1.84 -9.11 -3.68
C LEU A 120 -2.15 -7.61 -3.84
N LYS A 121 -2.07 -7.07 -5.06
CA LYS A 121 -2.34 -5.65 -5.32
C LYS A 121 -3.76 -5.25 -4.90
N TYR A 122 -4.75 -6.06 -5.25
CA TYR A 122 -6.13 -5.87 -4.81
C TYR A 122 -6.25 -5.84 -3.28
N LEU A 123 -5.67 -6.85 -2.60
CA LEU A 123 -5.77 -6.98 -1.15
C LEU A 123 -5.11 -5.81 -0.43
N ILE A 124 -3.95 -5.37 -0.90
CA ILE A 124 -3.22 -4.22 -0.34
C ILE A 124 -4.02 -2.94 -0.48
N GLY A 125 -4.63 -2.69 -1.63
CA GLY A 125 -5.46 -1.51 -1.83
C GLY A 125 -6.61 -1.48 -0.83
N LYS A 126 -7.41 -2.54 -0.80
CA LYS A 126 -8.55 -2.68 0.09
C LYS A 126 -8.17 -2.55 1.57
N ASN A 127 -7.21 -3.38 2.01
CA ASN A 127 -6.87 -3.47 3.43
C ASN A 127 -6.01 -2.29 3.90
N GLY A 128 -5.23 -1.68 3.01
CA GLY A 128 -4.48 -0.46 3.31
C GLY A 128 -5.40 0.71 3.63
N ILE A 129 -6.48 0.88 2.87
CA ILE A 129 -7.49 1.90 3.13
C ILE A 129 -8.20 1.59 4.45
N PHE A 130 -8.66 0.36 4.65
CA PHE A 130 -9.31 -0.06 5.89
C PHE A 130 -8.46 0.21 7.14
N ILE A 131 -7.18 -0.19 7.12
CA ILE A 131 -6.26 0.03 8.24
C ILE A 131 -6.00 1.52 8.45
N GLY A 132 -5.79 2.28 7.38
CA GLY A 132 -5.55 3.72 7.44
C GLY A 132 -6.73 4.49 8.03
N GLU A 133 -7.96 4.22 7.58
CA GLU A 133 -9.19 4.82 8.10
C GLU A 133 -9.40 4.52 9.59
N ASN A 134 -9.20 3.26 10.00
CA ASN A 134 -9.31 2.88 11.40
C ASN A 134 -8.22 3.52 12.27
N ALA A 135 -6.99 3.63 11.76
CA ALA A 135 -5.91 4.32 12.47
C ALA A 135 -6.26 5.80 12.70
N VAL A 136 -6.68 6.52 11.65
CA VAL A 136 -7.10 7.92 11.76
C VAL A 136 -8.29 8.05 12.73
N GLN A 137 -9.29 7.18 12.62
CA GLN A 137 -10.47 7.21 13.48
C GLN A 137 -10.12 7.01 14.97
N LEU A 138 -9.23 6.05 15.28
CA LEU A 138 -8.83 5.74 16.66
C LEU A 138 -7.93 6.82 17.28
N HIS A 139 -7.19 7.59 16.46
CA HIS A 139 -6.45 8.77 16.92
C HIS A 139 -7.34 10.01 17.05
N GLY A 140 -8.55 9.99 16.50
CA GLY A 140 -9.48 11.12 16.50
C GLY A 140 -8.91 12.34 15.78
N GLY A 141 -9.13 13.54 16.33
CA GLY A 141 -8.64 14.79 15.74
C GLY A 141 -7.13 14.81 15.47
N MET A 142 -6.34 14.18 16.33
CA MET A 142 -4.87 14.09 16.17
C MET A 142 -4.47 13.27 14.94
N GLY A 143 -5.26 12.28 14.55
CA GLY A 143 -5.00 11.46 13.35
C GLY A 143 -5.10 12.23 12.03
N MET A 144 -5.69 13.44 12.05
CA MET A 144 -5.82 14.31 10.87
C MET A 144 -4.76 15.41 10.82
N THR A 145 -3.92 15.54 11.84
CA THR A 145 -2.87 16.58 11.91
C THR A 145 -1.61 16.15 11.19
N GLU A 146 -0.78 17.12 10.81
CA GLU A 146 0.56 16.87 10.25
C GLU A 146 1.60 16.53 11.34
N GLU A 147 1.22 16.59 12.61
CA GLU A 147 2.11 16.30 13.75
C GLU A 147 2.35 14.80 13.94
N LEU A 148 1.32 13.98 13.63
CA LEU A 148 1.42 12.53 13.72
C LEU A 148 1.64 11.90 12.35
N ARG A 149 2.53 10.92 12.31
CA ARG A 149 2.84 10.19 11.06
C ARG A 149 1.67 9.36 10.50
N ILE A 150 0.59 9.18 11.27
CA ILE A 150 -0.59 8.39 10.88
C ILE A 150 -1.19 8.91 9.56
N ALA A 151 -1.45 10.23 9.46
CA ALA A 151 -2.00 10.82 8.24
C ALA A 151 -1.05 10.64 7.04
N HIS A 152 0.26 10.71 7.23
CA HIS A 152 1.25 10.56 6.16
C HIS A 152 1.26 9.13 5.60
N TYR A 153 1.25 8.11 6.47
CA TYR A 153 1.17 6.71 6.03
C TYR A 153 -0.17 6.41 5.34
N PHE A 154 -1.27 6.94 5.86
CA PHE A 154 -2.58 6.75 5.21
C PHE A 154 -2.63 7.39 3.82
N LYS A 155 -2.18 8.65 3.68
CA LYS A 155 -2.06 9.32 2.36
C LYS A 155 -1.21 8.50 1.38
N ARG A 156 -0.12 7.89 1.86
CA ARG A 156 0.73 7.03 1.04
C ARG A 156 0.00 5.77 0.58
N LEU A 157 -0.76 5.11 1.46
CA LEU A 157 -1.55 3.93 1.10
C LEU A 157 -2.62 4.24 0.05
N LEU A 158 -3.28 5.41 0.12
CA LEU A 158 -4.21 5.87 -0.91
C LEU A 158 -3.55 6.01 -2.29
N VAL A 159 -2.33 6.54 -2.33
CA VAL A 159 -1.58 6.68 -3.60
C VAL A 159 -1.12 5.30 -4.10
N ILE A 160 -0.67 4.40 -3.23
CA ILE A 160 -0.31 3.03 -3.61
C ILE A 160 -1.51 2.28 -4.19
N ASP A 161 -2.71 2.48 -3.64
CA ASP A 161 -3.92 1.87 -4.21
C ASP A 161 -4.17 2.33 -5.65
N ALA A 162 -3.98 3.60 -5.95
CA ALA A 162 -4.18 4.13 -7.30
C ALA A 162 -3.10 3.69 -8.33
N GLN A 163 -1.91 3.25 -7.88
CA GLN A 163 -0.81 2.85 -8.77
C GLN A 163 -1.02 1.42 -9.30
N PHE A 164 -0.78 1.20 -10.59
CA PHE A 164 -0.99 -0.09 -11.29
C PHE A 164 -2.41 -0.65 -11.20
N GLY A 165 -3.41 0.18 -11.00
CA GLY A 165 -4.83 -0.18 -10.83
C GLY A 165 -5.25 -0.16 -9.36
N ASN A 166 -6.49 0.29 -9.12
CA ASN A 166 -7.11 0.35 -7.80
C ASN A 166 -7.79 -0.99 -7.43
N HIS A 167 -8.35 -1.05 -6.24
CA HIS A 167 -9.06 -2.24 -5.73
C HIS A 167 -10.55 -2.29 -6.10
N ASP A 168 -11.09 -1.26 -6.78
CA ASP A 168 -12.49 -1.19 -7.24
C ASP A 168 -12.75 -1.98 -8.54
#